data_c86791e35070ca97942cb8d49fa6995c
#
_entry.id   c86791e35070ca97942cb8d49fa6995c
#
_cell.length_a   1.000
_cell.length_b   1.000
_cell.length_c   1.000
_cell.angle_alpha   90.00
_cell.angle_beta   90.00
_cell.angle_gamma   90.00
#
_symmetry.space_group_name_H-M   'P 1'
#
loop_
_entity.id
_entity.type
_entity.pdbx_description
1 polymer ?
#
loop_
_entity_poly.entity_id
_entity_poly.type
_entity_poly.pdbx_seq_one_letter_code
_entity_poly.pdbx_strand_id
1 'polypeptide(L)'
;VFLTLPLIRALQKKYPDARIDMLVNDDTLGTAKTLPKINQFITFSYAQKKAGLRARIAQEFNIIRQVWRAYDLSINLTESDRSVLFAIAASKKSISAVEPQLGKSWWKKQLLKHHYFLDNNLHIVENNCKPLQFLDLPSGAPIQVQPEVATSALEKMQEKLHAQGIGDFWVL
;
A
#
# COMPACT_ATOMS: atom_id res chain seq x y z
N VAL A 1 -0.73 5.12 2.59
CA VAL A 1 -1.24 3.92 3.26
C VAL A 1 -2.74 4.02 3.47
N PHE A 2 -3.23 4.95 4.31
CA PHE A 2 -4.66 5.07 4.63
C PHE A 2 -5.58 5.20 3.40
N LEU A 3 -5.18 6.00 2.44
CA LEU A 3 -5.93 6.25 1.19
C LEU A 3 -5.96 5.04 0.22
N THR A 4 -5.40 3.89 0.61
CA THR A 4 -5.53 2.62 -0.11
C THR A 4 -6.74 1.79 0.33
N LEU A 5 -7.44 2.19 1.39
CA LEU A 5 -8.57 1.45 1.95
C LEU A 5 -9.66 1.10 0.92
N PRO A 6 -10.09 1.99 0.01
CA PRO A 6 -11.07 1.64 -1.01
C PRO A 6 -10.61 0.52 -1.94
N LEU A 7 -9.35 0.54 -2.36
CA LEU A 7 -8.74 -0.55 -3.15
C LEU A 7 -8.79 -1.88 -2.38
N ILE A 8 -8.36 -1.88 -1.11
CA ILE A 8 -8.34 -3.09 -0.27
C ILE A 8 -9.76 -3.67 -0.12
N ARG A 9 -10.75 -2.83 0.18
CA ARG A 9 -12.15 -3.26 0.30
C ARG A 9 -12.70 -3.84 -1.01
N ALA A 10 -12.38 -3.24 -2.15
CA ALA A 10 -12.78 -3.75 -3.45
C ALA A 10 -12.18 -5.14 -3.72
N LEU A 11 -10.90 -5.34 -3.39
CA LEU A 11 -10.23 -6.62 -3.50
C LEU A 11 -10.84 -7.68 -2.56
N GLN A 12 -11.10 -7.34 -1.30
CA GLN A 12 -11.73 -8.22 -0.33
C GLN A 12 -13.15 -8.63 -0.73
N LYS A 13 -13.90 -7.70 -1.35
CA LYS A 13 -15.25 -8.00 -1.85
C LYS A 13 -15.21 -8.98 -3.03
N LYS A 14 -14.26 -8.81 -3.95
CA LYS A 14 -14.11 -9.70 -5.12
C LYS A 14 -13.50 -11.05 -4.76
N TYR A 15 -12.57 -11.04 -3.82
CA TYR A 15 -11.80 -12.22 -3.40
C TYR A 15 -11.91 -12.40 -1.88
N PRO A 16 -13.05 -12.85 -1.35
CA PRO A 16 -13.33 -12.89 0.09
C PRO A 16 -12.37 -13.79 0.87
N ASP A 17 -11.84 -14.83 0.24
CA ASP A 17 -10.90 -15.78 0.84
C ASP A 17 -9.43 -15.44 0.57
N ALA A 18 -9.16 -14.35 -0.14
CA ALA A 18 -7.79 -13.96 -0.44
C ALA A 18 -7.05 -13.46 0.80
N ARG A 19 -5.82 -13.91 0.94
CA ARG A 19 -4.87 -13.35 1.91
C ARG A 19 -4.22 -12.11 1.31
N ILE A 20 -4.32 -10.99 2.01
CA ILE A 20 -3.72 -9.72 1.59
C ILE A 20 -2.59 -9.38 2.54
N ASP A 21 -1.38 -9.35 2.01
CA ASP A 21 -0.19 -8.88 2.71
C ASP A 21 0.20 -7.49 2.20
N MET A 22 0.80 -6.67 3.02
CA MET A 22 1.11 -5.29 2.67
C MET A 22 2.58 -4.96 2.95
N LEU A 23 3.29 -4.50 1.92
CA LEU A 23 4.65 -3.96 2.05
C LEU A 23 4.57 -2.45 2.32
N VAL A 24 5.04 -2.04 3.49
CA VAL A 24 4.99 -0.65 3.95
C VAL A 24 6.32 -0.19 4.53
N ASN A 25 6.50 1.14 4.61
CA ASN A 25 7.58 1.70 5.40
C ASN A 25 7.29 1.50 6.90
N ASP A 26 8.34 1.24 7.70
CA ASP A 26 8.25 1.12 9.15
C ASP A 26 7.59 2.33 9.82
N ASP A 27 7.88 3.55 9.36
CA ASP A 27 7.27 4.80 9.84
C ASP A 27 5.74 4.82 9.65
N THR A 28 5.21 4.08 8.68
CA THR A 28 3.77 4.06 8.37
C THR A 28 3.06 2.82 8.89
N LEU A 29 3.77 1.91 9.56
CA LEU A 29 3.22 0.66 10.05
C LEU A 29 2.04 0.86 11.03
N GLY A 30 2.13 1.88 11.89
CA GLY A 30 1.05 2.22 12.83
C GLY A 30 -0.26 2.52 12.10
N THR A 31 -0.19 3.36 11.05
CA THR A 31 -1.33 3.66 10.19
C THR A 31 -1.79 2.44 9.38
N ALA A 32 -0.85 1.62 8.90
CA ALA A 32 -1.20 0.43 8.12
C ALA A 32 -2.01 -0.58 8.95
N LYS A 33 -1.71 -0.72 10.24
CA LYS A 33 -2.45 -1.61 11.16
C LYS A 33 -3.91 -1.22 11.40
N THR A 34 -4.34 -0.02 11.01
CA THR A 34 -5.75 0.38 11.04
C THR A 34 -6.54 -0.09 9.81
N LEU A 35 -5.86 -0.69 8.83
CA LEU A 35 -6.51 -1.24 7.64
C LEU A 35 -7.12 -2.62 7.96
N PRO A 36 -8.37 -2.88 7.51
CA PRO A 36 -9.07 -4.10 7.83
C PRO A 36 -8.50 -5.30 7.06
N LYS A 37 -8.48 -6.46 7.73
CA LYS A 37 -8.20 -7.78 7.12
C LYS A 37 -6.89 -7.84 6.31
N ILE A 38 -5.82 -7.21 6.81
CA ILE A 38 -4.46 -7.43 6.32
C ILE A 38 -3.86 -8.59 7.11
N ASN A 39 -3.37 -9.61 6.40
CA ASN A 39 -2.82 -10.83 7.02
C ASN A 39 -1.43 -10.60 7.58
N GLN A 40 -0.56 -9.94 6.80
CA GLN A 40 0.82 -9.70 7.18
C GLN A 40 1.30 -8.34 6.69
N PHE A 41 2.11 -7.68 7.53
CA PHE A 41 2.84 -6.48 7.13
C PHE A 41 4.32 -6.83 6.96
N ILE A 42 4.83 -6.57 5.76
CA ILE A 42 6.26 -6.63 5.44
C ILE A 42 6.77 -5.19 5.53
N THR A 43 7.81 -4.96 6.32
CA THR A 43 8.33 -3.60 6.53
C THR A 43 9.69 -3.41 5.90
N PHE A 44 9.94 -2.21 5.40
CA PHE A 44 11.27 -1.74 5.05
C PHE A 44 11.57 -0.43 5.76
N SER A 45 12.83 -0.22 6.12
CA SER A 45 13.24 0.97 6.87
C SER A 45 14.03 1.95 6.01
N TYR A 46 13.62 3.22 6.05
CA TYR A 46 14.42 4.31 5.49
C TYR A 46 15.64 4.66 6.35
N ALA A 47 15.62 4.35 7.64
CA ALA A 47 16.77 4.59 8.54
C ALA A 47 18.02 3.84 8.05
N GLN A 48 17.84 2.69 7.40
CA GLN A 48 18.96 1.94 6.81
C GLN A 48 19.60 2.64 5.59
N LYS A 49 19.00 3.68 5.02
CA LYS A 49 19.67 4.53 4.03
C LYS A 49 20.93 5.19 4.60
N LYS A 50 20.97 5.46 5.91
CA LYS A 50 22.12 6.03 6.62
C LYS A 50 23.17 4.97 7.00
N ALA A 51 22.82 3.69 7.01
CA ALA A 51 23.68 2.58 7.40
C ALA A 51 24.63 2.06 6.29
N GLY A 52 24.65 2.72 5.13
CA GLY A 52 25.53 2.41 4.02
C GLY A 52 24.95 1.47 2.97
N LEU A 53 25.65 1.37 1.83
CA LEU A 53 25.18 0.67 0.64
C LEU A 53 24.94 -0.84 0.88
N ARG A 54 25.82 -1.49 1.64
CA ARG A 54 25.73 -2.93 1.93
C ARG A 54 24.46 -3.29 2.73
N ALA A 55 24.16 -2.52 3.77
CA ALA A 55 22.95 -2.73 4.58
C ALA A 55 21.67 -2.55 3.76
N ARG A 56 21.68 -1.56 2.87
CA ARG A 56 20.57 -1.30 1.95
C ARG A 56 20.35 -2.46 0.97
N ILE A 57 21.40 -2.96 0.33
CA ILE A 57 21.32 -4.11 -0.59
C ILE A 57 20.84 -5.37 0.15
N ALA A 58 21.36 -5.61 1.36
CA ALA A 58 20.95 -6.75 2.19
C ALA A 58 19.44 -6.68 2.53
N GLN A 59 18.93 -5.51 2.89
CA GLN A 59 17.51 -5.31 3.16
C GLN A 59 16.66 -5.58 1.90
N GLU A 60 17.03 -5.01 0.76
CA GLU A 60 16.32 -5.20 -0.50
C GLU A 60 16.31 -6.68 -0.91
N PHE A 61 17.44 -7.36 -0.78
CA PHE A 61 17.55 -8.78 -1.04
C PHE A 61 16.67 -9.63 -0.11
N ASN A 62 16.63 -9.31 1.19
CA ASN A 62 15.78 -10.00 2.16
C ASN A 62 14.30 -9.84 1.83
N ILE A 63 13.86 -8.64 1.44
CA ILE A 63 12.48 -8.40 1.01
C ILE A 63 12.16 -9.21 -0.25
N ILE A 64 13.03 -9.14 -1.27
CA ILE A 64 12.85 -9.90 -2.51
C ILE A 64 12.74 -11.40 -2.21
N ARG A 65 13.62 -11.94 -1.37
CA ARG A 65 13.59 -13.36 -0.98
C ARG A 65 12.29 -13.74 -0.28
N GLN A 66 11.78 -12.87 0.60
CA GLN A 66 10.54 -13.10 1.33
C GLN A 66 9.31 -13.10 0.42
N VAL A 67 9.28 -12.22 -0.58
CA VAL A 67 8.12 -12.09 -1.48
C VAL A 67 8.26 -12.90 -2.77
N TRP A 68 9.40 -13.55 -3.02
CA TRP A 68 9.70 -14.18 -4.31
C TRP A 68 8.65 -15.19 -4.74
N ARG A 69 7.85 -14.80 -5.75
CA ARG A 69 6.76 -15.64 -6.31
C ARG A 69 5.77 -16.17 -5.27
N ALA A 70 5.66 -15.48 -4.13
CA ALA A 70 4.81 -15.90 -3.03
C ALA A 70 3.32 -15.57 -3.22
N TYR A 71 2.99 -14.75 -4.25
CA TYR A 71 1.66 -14.20 -4.46
C TYR A 71 1.13 -14.49 -5.86
N ASP A 72 -0.19 -14.69 -5.97
CA ASP A 72 -0.90 -14.81 -7.24
C ASP A 72 -1.02 -13.47 -7.96
N LEU A 73 -1.12 -12.37 -7.20
CA LEU A 73 -1.25 -11.00 -7.67
C LEU A 73 -0.40 -10.07 -6.82
N SER A 74 0.28 -9.12 -7.45
CA SER A 74 0.95 -8.00 -6.78
C SER A 74 0.48 -6.68 -7.35
N ILE A 75 0.17 -5.71 -6.48
CA ILE A 75 -0.25 -4.36 -6.86
C ILE A 75 0.71 -3.37 -6.21
N ASN A 76 1.36 -2.55 -7.03
CA ASN A 76 2.22 -1.48 -6.59
C ASN A 76 1.62 -0.12 -6.97
N LEU A 77 1.48 0.77 -5.99
CA LEU A 77 0.83 2.06 -6.12
C LEU A 77 1.83 3.23 -6.29
N THR A 78 3.11 2.91 -6.44
CA THR A 78 4.18 3.91 -6.58
C THR A 78 5.01 3.67 -7.84
N GLU A 79 5.63 4.73 -8.35
CA GLU A 79 6.40 4.68 -9.61
C GLU A 79 7.87 4.34 -9.40
N SER A 80 8.34 4.19 -8.13
CA SER A 80 9.76 3.98 -7.85
C SER A 80 10.29 2.66 -8.39
N ASP A 81 11.47 2.65 -8.96
CA ASP A 81 12.11 1.45 -9.52
C ASP A 81 12.16 0.30 -8.52
N ARG A 82 12.48 0.60 -7.26
CA ARG A 82 12.56 -0.38 -6.18
C ARG A 82 11.22 -1.06 -5.91
N SER A 83 10.14 -0.29 -5.81
CA SER A 83 8.81 -0.85 -5.55
C SER A 83 8.29 -1.66 -6.73
N VAL A 84 8.60 -1.24 -7.95
CA VAL A 84 8.28 -2.00 -9.17
C VAL A 84 9.03 -3.34 -9.19
N LEU A 85 10.31 -3.37 -8.81
CA LEU A 85 11.07 -4.62 -8.71
C LEU A 85 10.48 -5.57 -7.66
N PHE A 86 10.04 -5.06 -6.50
CA PHE A 86 9.35 -5.88 -5.49
C PHE A 86 8.04 -6.47 -6.05
N ALA A 87 7.25 -5.67 -6.77
CA ALA A 87 6.02 -6.17 -7.39
C ALA A 87 6.28 -7.27 -8.42
N ILE A 88 7.28 -7.09 -9.29
CA ILE A 88 7.68 -8.08 -10.30
C ILE A 88 8.21 -9.35 -9.61
N ALA A 89 9.00 -9.22 -8.55
CA ALA A 89 9.50 -10.35 -7.79
C ALA A 89 8.38 -11.13 -7.09
N ALA A 90 7.38 -10.42 -6.55
CA ALA A 90 6.30 -11.00 -5.77
C ALA A 90 5.35 -11.87 -6.61
N SER A 91 5.02 -11.47 -7.83
CA SER A 91 4.04 -12.18 -8.67
C SER A 91 4.36 -12.10 -10.16
N LYS A 92 3.94 -13.11 -10.92
CA LYS A 92 3.87 -13.05 -12.38
C LYS A 92 2.74 -12.14 -12.90
N LYS A 93 1.69 -11.95 -12.09
CA LYS A 93 0.57 -11.04 -12.36
C LYS A 93 0.80 -9.73 -11.59
N SER A 94 1.81 -8.97 -11.99
CA SER A 94 2.14 -7.69 -11.36
C SER A 94 1.46 -6.51 -12.06
N ILE A 95 0.84 -5.63 -11.27
CA ILE A 95 0.21 -4.38 -11.71
C ILE A 95 0.95 -3.24 -11.01
N SER A 96 1.39 -2.22 -11.74
CA SER A 96 2.13 -1.11 -11.12
C SER A 96 1.87 0.24 -11.78
N ALA A 97 1.91 1.29 -10.97
CA ALA A 97 2.13 2.64 -11.46
C ALA A 97 3.52 2.75 -12.09
N VAL A 98 3.62 3.49 -13.18
CA VAL A 98 4.88 3.80 -13.87
C VAL A 98 4.88 5.25 -14.32
N GLU A 99 6.07 5.82 -14.47
CA GLU A 99 6.22 7.16 -15.01
C GLU A 99 5.78 7.22 -16.48
N PRO A 100 5.12 8.30 -16.92
CA PRO A 100 4.70 8.46 -18.32
C PRO A 100 5.88 8.63 -19.29
N GLN A 101 7.02 9.12 -18.82
CA GLN A 101 8.22 9.38 -19.64
C GLN A 101 8.82 8.07 -20.20
N LEU A 102 8.77 7.91 -21.50
CA LEU A 102 9.19 6.71 -22.23
C LEU A 102 10.63 6.26 -21.94
N GLY A 103 11.58 7.19 -21.74
CA GLY A 103 12.99 6.86 -21.55
C GLY A 103 13.34 6.15 -20.26
N LYS A 104 12.61 6.44 -19.17
CA LYS A 104 12.89 5.90 -17.84
C LYS A 104 12.14 4.61 -17.49
N SER A 105 11.04 4.35 -18.15
CA SER A 105 10.11 3.27 -17.77
C SER A 105 10.04 2.11 -18.75
N TRP A 106 10.89 2.07 -19.79
CA TRP A 106 10.80 1.05 -20.84
C TRP A 106 10.86 -0.38 -20.30
N TRP A 107 11.79 -0.68 -19.39
CA TRP A 107 11.97 -2.00 -18.78
C TRP A 107 10.79 -2.39 -17.87
N LYS A 108 10.22 -1.41 -17.14
CA LYS A 108 9.05 -1.62 -16.30
C LYS A 108 7.86 -2.13 -17.12
N LYS A 109 7.60 -1.48 -18.26
CA LYS A 109 6.50 -1.84 -19.17
C LYS A 109 6.65 -3.24 -19.77
N GLN A 110 7.88 -3.70 -19.96
CA GLN A 110 8.14 -5.05 -20.48
C GLN A 110 7.99 -6.15 -19.43
N LEU A 111 8.37 -5.87 -18.18
CA LEU A 111 8.42 -6.86 -17.11
C LEU A 111 7.11 -6.94 -16.30
N LEU A 112 6.31 -5.88 -16.28
CA LEU A 112 5.01 -5.86 -15.62
C LEU A 112 3.95 -6.54 -16.49
N LYS A 113 3.01 -7.25 -15.86
CA LYS A 113 1.84 -7.79 -16.57
C LYS A 113 0.90 -6.67 -17.00
N HIS A 114 0.67 -5.71 -16.12
CA HIS A 114 -0.11 -4.50 -16.40
C HIS A 114 0.57 -3.29 -15.76
N HIS A 115 0.41 -2.14 -16.39
CA HIS A 115 0.89 -0.87 -15.85
C HIS A 115 -0.13 0.24 -16.09
N TYR A 116 -0.08 1.28 -15.28
CA TYR A 116 -0.92 2.47 -15.41
C TYR A 116 -0.11 3.71 -15.04
N PHE A 117 -0.63 4.87 -15.44
CA PHE A 117 -0.03 6.16 -15.13
C PHE A 117 -0.80 6.85 -14.01
N LEU A 118 -0.07 7.45 -13.08
CA LEU A 118 -0.68 8.37 -12.13
C LEU A 118 -1.13 9.64 -12.86
N ASP A 119 -2.30 10.14 -12.49
CA ASP A 119 -2.86 11.37 -13.02
C ASP A 119 -2.88 12.42 -11.89
N ASN A 120 -2.11 13.49 -12.06
CA ASN A 120 -1.99 14.53 -11.06
C ASN A 120 -3.28 15.38 -10.92
N ASN A 121 -4.21 15.27 -11.87
CA ASN A 121 -5.52 15.94 -11.81
C ASN A 121 -6.56 15.15 -11.01
N LEU A 122 -6.28 13.86 -10.73
CA LEU A 122 -7.17 13.00 -9.96
C LEU A 122 -6.77 12.96 -8.49
N HIS A 123 -7.77 12.79 -7.62
CA HIS A 123 -7.50 12.53 -6.22
C HIS A 123 -6.69 11.24 -6.04
N ILE A 124 -5.81 11.20 -5.04
CA ILE A 124 -4.92 10.05 -4.81
C ILE A 124 -5.68 8.74 -4.59
N VAL A 125 -6.89 8.77 -4.03
CA VAL A 125 -7.76 7.59 -3.87
C VAL A 125 -8.16 7.01 -5.22
N GLU A 126 -8.52 7.87 -6.18
CA GLU A 126 -8.87 7.45 -7.54
C GLU A 126 -7.66 6.84 -8.25
N ASN A 127 -6.49 7.46 -8.11
CA ASN A 127 -5.24 6.90 -8.61
C ASN A 127 -4.94 5.53 -8.00
N ASN A 128 -5.14 5.36 -6.69
CA ASN A 128 -4.95 4.09 -6.00
C ASN A 128 -5.94 3.01 -6.43
N CYS A 129 -7.12 3.39 -6.95
CA CYS A 129 -8.12 2.47 -7.47
C CYS A 129 -7.92 2.09 -8.95
N LYS A 130 -7.04 2.77 -9.70
CA LYS A 130 -6.76 2.43 -11.11
C LYS A 130 -6.39 0.96 -11.35
N PRO A 131 -5.65 0.25 -10.48
CA PRO A 131 -5.39 -1.17 -10.67
C PRO A 131 -6.63 -2.04 -10.82
N LEU A 132 -7.76 -1.63 -10.26
CA LEU A 132 -9.03 -2.38 -10.31
C LEU A 132 -9.54 -2.61 -11.74
N GLN A 133 -9.24 -1.70 -12.69
CA GLN A 133 -9.60 -1.86 -14.11
C GLN A 133 -9.03 -3.12 -14.75
N PHE A 134 -7.86 -3.59 -14.30
CA PHE A 134 -7.21 -4.81 -14.80
C PHE A 134 -7.74 -6.08 -14.14
N LEU A 135 -8.66 -5.93 -13.21
CA LEU A 135 -9.30 -7.01 -12.45
C LEU A 135 -10.80 -7.08 -12.70
N ASP A 136 -11.31 -6.41 -13.74
CA ASP A 136 -12.75 -6.30 -14.05
C ASP A 136 -13.57 -5.83 -12.85
N LEU A 137 -13.04 -4.84 -12.14
CA LEU A 137 -13.71 -4.18 -11.03
C LEU A 137 -13.93 -2.70 -11.35
N PRO A 138 -15.07 -2.11 -10.93
CA PRO A 138 -15.31 -0.69 -11.12
C PRO A 138 -14.25 0.11 -10.34
N SER A 139 -13.53 0.99 -11.04
CA SER A 139 -12.55 1.91 -10.45
C SER A 139 -13.20 3.08 -9.69
N GLY A 140 -14.49 3.28 -9.84
CA GLY A 140 -15.31 4.33 -9.22
C GLY A 140 -16.06 3.90 -7.97
N ALA A 141 -15.49 3.06 -7.10
CA ALA A 141 -16.14 2.70 -5.85
C ALA A 141 -16.37 3.95 -4.96
N PRO A 142 -17.53 4.05 -4.26
CA PRO A 142 -17.76 5.17 -3.35
C PRO A 142 -16.64 5.26 -2.32
N ILE A 143 -16.05 6.46 -2.21
CA ILE A 143 -14.91 6.75 -1.35
C ILE A 143 -15.39 6.81 0.11
N GLN A 144 -15.75 5.68 0.69
CA GLN A 144 -15.94 5.59 2.13
C GLN A 144 -14.63 5.14 2.78
N VAL A 145 -13.90 6.10 3.29
CA VAL A 145 -12.64 5.87 4.02
C VAL A 145 -12.98 5.90 5.52
N GLN A 146 -13.53 4.83 6.04
CA GLN A 146 -13.68 4.65 7.50
C GLN A 146 -12.64 3.64 7.99
N PRO A 147 -11.64 4.07 8.76
CA PRO A 147 -10.66 3.17 9.36
C PRO A 147 -11.31 2.35 10.48
N GLU A 148 -10.78 1.17 10.70
CA GLU A 148 -11.08 0.42 11.91
C GLU A 148 -10.12 0.87 13.01
N VAL A 149 -10.63 1.59 13.99
CA VAL A 149 -9.85 2.00 15.17
C VAL A 149 -10.09 0.99 16.27
N ALA A 150 -9.02 0.42 16.82
CA ALA A 150 -9.12 -0.50 17.95
C ALA A 150 -9.79 0.18 19.15
N THR A 151 -10.77 -0.48 19.77
CA THR A 151 -11.50 0.04 20.93
C THR A 151 -10.56 0.51 22.04
N SER A 152 -9.49 -0.24 22.31
CA SER A 152 -8.46 0.12 23.28
C SER A 152 -7.71 1.42 22.95
N ALA A 153 -7.61 1.80 21.68
CA ALA A 153 -6.99 3.06 21.28
C ALA A 153 -7.96 4.24 21.49
N LEU A 154 -9.26 4.01 21.25
CA LEU A 154 -10.30 4.99 21.53
C LEU A 154 -10.40 5.27 23.02
N GLU A 155 -10.45 4.23 23.86
CA GLU A 155 -10.49 4.34 25.32
C GLU A 155 -9.30 5.14 25.87
N LYS A 156 -8.07 4.79 25.45
CA LYS A 156 -6.86 5.54 25.83
C LYS A 156 -6.87 7.00 25.40
N MET A 157 -7.46 7.30 24.24
CA MET A 157 -7.60 8.67 23.78
C MET A 157 -8.62 9.42 24.64
N GLN A 158 -9.77 8.82 24.93
CA GLN A 158 -10.81 9.39 25.79
C GLN A 158 -10.26 9.69 27.19
N GLU A 159 -9.55 8.73 27.82
CA GLU A 159 -8.89 8.95 29.11
C GLU A 159 -7.94 10.15 29.08
N LYS A 160 -7.11 10.27 28.04
CA LYS A 160 -6.19 11.42 27.91
C LYS A 160 -6.93 12.75 27.75
N LEU A 161 -8.01 12.77 26.99
CA LEU A 161 -8.81 13.98 26.79
C LEU A 161 -9.52 14.39 28.09
N HIS A 162 -10.12 13.44 28.78
CA HIS A 162 -10.73 13.68 30.08
C HIS A 162 -9.71 14.18 31.14
N ALA A 163 -8.51 13.61 31.16
CA ALA A 163 -7.43 14.06 32.05
C ALA A 163 -6.99 15.51 31.79
N GLN A 164 -7.22 16.00 30.57
CA GLN A 164 -6.95 17.39 30.18
C GLN A 164 -8.17 18.31 30.27
N GLY A 165 -9.29 17.81 30.80
CA GLY A 165 -10.54 18.59 30.96
C GLY A 165 -11.24 18.84 29.61
N ILE A 166 -10.90 18.07 28.54
CA ILE A 166 -11.53 18.16 27.23
C ILE A 166 -12.68 17.15 27.21
N GLY A 167 -13.92 17.66 27.19
CA GLY A 167 -15.11 16.84 27.02
C GLY A 167 -15.43 16.59 25.53
N ASP A 168 -16.61 17.01 25.11
CA ASP A 168 -17.01 16.91 23.70
C ASP A 168 -16.24 17.91 22.86
N PHE A 169 -15.62 17.43 21.76
CA PHE A 169 -14.90 18.28 20.82
C PHE A 169 -15.14 17.82 19.38
N TRP A 170 -15.05 18.78 18.47
CA TRP A 170 -15.09 18.55 17.04
C TRP A 170 -13.71 18.86 16.44
N VAL A 171 -13.20 17.97 15.62
CA VAL A 171 -12.02 18.22 14.80
C VAL A 171 -12.48 18.55 13.40
N LEU A 172 -12.17 19.77 12.96
CA LEU A 172 -12.43 20.25 11.59
C LEU A 172 -11.24 19.95 10.70
#